data_501507af872fb682f23bcf4e49b686e2
#
_entry.id   501507af872fb682f23bcf4e49b686e2
#
_cell.length_a   1.000
_cell.length_b   1.000
_cell.length_c   1.000
_cell.angle_alpha   90.00
_cell.angle_beta   90.00
_cell.angle_gamma   90.00
#
_symmetry.space_group_name_H-M   'P 1'
#
loop_
_entity.id
_entity.type
_entity.pdbx_description
1 polymer ?
#
loop_
_entity_poly.entity_id
_entity_poly.type
_entity_poly.pdbx_seq_one_letter_code
_entity_poly.pdbx_strand_id
1 'polypeptide(L)'
;MKKYLLVIWLISCCITIRAQYSIGNTGLLNIPTADMQETGTFMGGGNYLPNGMTPFNFNTGNYFINITFLSILEMSYRCTLLKTTRYDGKKGYFQQDRSMTARLRPLKEGRFHPSVVIGVDDPFKNTGNNYFGTVYGVLTKSFSIAGRDRLALTAG
;
A
#
# COMPACT_ATOMS: atom_id res chain seq x y z
N MET A 1 27.22 19.44 -16.61
CA MET A 1 27.09 19.63 -15.17
C MET A 1 25.68 20.10 -14.76
N LYS A 2 25.12 21.19 -15.31
CA LYS A 2 23.77 21.68 -14.93
C LYS A 2 22.64 20.66 -15.06
N LYS A 3 22.66 19.76 -16.07
CA LYS A 3 21.64 18.73 -16.28
C LYS A 3 21.62 17.66 -15.16
N TYR A 4 22.79 17.29 -14.66
CA TYR A 4 22.88 16.30 -13.56
C TYR A 4 22.47 16.90 -12.20
N LEU A 5 22.75 18.17 -11.98
CA LEU A 5 22.28 18.90 -10.80
C LEU A 5 20.75 18.97 -10.75
N LEU A 6 20.10 19.18 -11.87
CA LEU A 6 18.62 19.22 -11.96
C LEU A 6 18.01 17.84 -11.69
N VAL A 7 18.62 16.77 -12.19
CA VAL A 7 18.20 15.39 -11.91
C VAL A 7 18.39 15.03 -10.44
N ILE A 8 19.53 15.39 -9.84
CA ILE A 8 19.80 15.16 -8.41
C ILE A 8 18.83 15.98 -7.55
N TRP A 9 18.52 17.20 -7.92
CA TRP A 9 17.54 18.03 -7.22
C TRP A 9 16.12 17.47 -7.32
N LEU A 10 15.68 17.00 -8.49
CA LEU A 10 14.41 16.30 -8.70
C LEU A 10 14.32 15.01 -7.87
N ILE A 11 15.39 14.21 -7.83
CA ILE A 11 15.45 13.00 -7.01
C ILE A 11 15.39 13.36 -5.52
N SER A 12 16.09 14.41 -5.09
CA SER A 12 16.09 14.87 -3.69
C SER A 12 14.73 15.41 -3.23
N CYS A 13 13.93 16.03 -4.09
CA CYS A 13 12.59 16.48 -3.78
C CYS A 13 11.57 15.32 -3.63
N CYS A 14 11.88 14.13 -4.14
CA CYS A 14 11.00 12.96 -4.07
C CYS A 14 11.18 12.10 -2.81
N ILE A 15 12.14 12.44 -1.91
CA ILE A 15 12.43 11.62 -0.73
C ILE A 15 11.60 12.07 0.49
N THR A 16 10.31 12.06 0.37
CA THR A 16 9.46 11.82 1.53
C THR A 16 9.15 10.33 1.59
N ILE A 17 10.07 9.55 2.15
CA ILE A 17 9.86 8.11 2.35
C ILE A 17 8.76 7.97 3.39
N ARG A 18 7.55 7.62 2.95
CA ARG A 18 6.48 7.18 3.82
C ARG A 18 6.39 5.67 3.72
N ALA A 19 6.22 5.01 4.87
CA ALA A 19 6.01 3.57 4.90
C ALA A 19 4.71 3.25 4.15
N GLN A 20 4.81 2.35 3.18
CA GLN A 20 3.72 2.00 2.31
C GLN A 20 3.56 0.50 2.24
N TYR A 21 2.32 0.06 2.40
CA TYR A 21 1.94 -1.33 2.23
C TYR A 21 2.13 -1.77 0.76
N SER A 22 2.59 -2.99 0.56
CA SER A 22 2.93 -3.51 -0.78
C SER A 22 1.76 -3.50 -1.78
N ILE A 23 0.53 -3.42 -1.30
CA ILE A 23 -0.68 -3.32 -2.12
C ILE A 23 -1.16 -1.89 -2.37
N GLY A 24 -0.39 -0.87 -1.97
CA GLY A 24 -0.65 0.52 -2.32
C GLY A 24 -1.37 1.35 -1.25
N ASN A 25 -1.68 0.78 -0.09
CA ASN A 25 -2.28 1.48 1.04
C ASN A 25 -1.22 2.03 2.00
N THR A 26 -1.63 2.92 2.90
CA THR A 26 -0.77 3.33 4.02
C THR A 26 -0.56 2.16 4.97
N GLY A 27 0.69 1.87 5.33
CA GLY A 27 1.03 0.76 6.23
C GLY A 27 2.49 0.39 6.18
N LEU A 28 2.85 -0.69 6.87
CA LEU A 28 4.15 -1.33 6.75
C LEU A 28 4.18 -2.20 5.48
N LEU A 29 5.36 -2.68 5.08
CA LEU A 29 5.58 -3.35 3.80
C LEU A 29 4.55 -4.46 3.49
N ASN A 30 4.20 -5.29 4.46
CA ASN A 30 3.26 -6.41 4.30
C ASN A 30 2.17 -6.46 5.37
N ILE A 31 2.03 -5.40 6.17
CA ILE A 31 1.05 -5.35 7.27
C ILE A 31 0.33 -4.01 7.20
N PRO A 32 -1.01 -3.99 7.11
CA PRO A 32 -1.76 -2.76 7.21
C PRO A 32 -1.61 -2.18 8.62
N THR A 33 -1.57 -0.85 8.72
CA THR A 33 -1.61 -0.12 9.98
C THR A 33 -2.85 0.77 10.03
N ALA A 34 -3.20 1.27 11.20
CA ALA A 34 -4.30 2.24 11.32
C ALA A 34 -3.86 3.68 11.01
N ASP A 35 -2.67 3.86 10.44
CA ASP A 35 -2.24 5.14 9.91
C ASP A 35 -2.93 5.44 8.58
N MET A 36 -3.19 6.72 8.34
CA MET A 36 -3.69 7.25 7.09
C MET A 36 -2.93 8.50 6.70
N GLN A 37 -2.84 8.75 5.41
CA GLN A 37 -2.32 9.99 4.88
C GLN A 37 -3.21 11.19 5.27
N GLU A 38 -2.67 12.38 5.12
CA GLU A 38 -3.44 13.61 5.28
C GLU A 38 -4.50 13.74 4.18
N THR A 39 -5.56 14.49 4.49
CA THR A 39 -6.63 14.79 3.53
C THR A 39 -6.08 15.41 2.24
N GLY A 40 -6.56 14.90 1.12
CA GLY A 40 -6.16 15.39 -0.20
C GLY A 40 -4.80 14.87 -0.67
N THR A 41 -4.18 13.94 0.06
CA THR A 41 -2.93 13.32 -0.40
C THR A 41 -3.23 12.36 -1.55
N PHE A 42 -2.52 12.56 -2.64
CA PHE A 42 -2.44 11.63 -3.76
C PHE A 42 -1.07 10.97 -3.75
N MET A 43 -1.04 9.67 -3.88
CA MET A 43 0.17 8.88 -3.88
C MET A 43 0.13 7.87 -5.03
N GLY A 44 1.22 7.73 -5.74
CA GLY A 44 1.38 6.72 -6.78
C GLY A 44 2.75 6.06 -6.67
N GLY A 45 2.80 4.79 -7.02
CA GLY A 45 4.05 4.05 -6.94
C GLY A 45 4.00 2.70 -7.63
N GLY A 46 5.10 1.98 -7.53
CA GLY A 46 5.22 0.63 -8.03
C GLY A 46 6.19 -0.19 -7.20
N ASN A 47 5.89 -1.47 -7.09
CA ASN A 47 6.70 -2.45 -6.38
C ASN A 47 7.05 -3.60 -7.31
N TYR A 48 8.25 -4.12 -7.16
CA TYR A 48 8.67 -5.39 -7.74
C TYR A 48 8.88 -6.41 -6.63
N LEU A 49 8.11 -7.48 -6.69
CA LEU A 49 8.16 -8.57 -5.72
C LEU A 49 8.76 -9.81 -6.41
N PRO A 50 9.98 -10.21 -6.06
CA PRO A 50 10.59 -11.42 -6.60
C PRO A 50 9.81 -12.67 -6.25
N ASN A 51 9.97 -13.70 -7.06
CA ASN A 51 9.53 -15.05 -6.72
C ASN A 51 10.04 -15.46 -5.32
N GLY A 52 9.17 -15.97 -4.49
CA GLY A 52 9.45 -16.32 -3.09
C GLY A 52 9.05 -15.25 -2.06
N MET A 53 8.77 -14.02 -2.46
CA MET A 53 8.18 -12.97 -1.61
C MET A 53 6.67 -12.82 -1.82
N THR A 54 6.13 -13.57 -2.76
CA THR A 54 4.69 -13.62 -3.05
C THR A 54 4.19 -15.04 -2.85
N PRO A 55 2.90 -15.24 -2.58
CA PRO A 55 2.29 -16.57 -2.57
C PRO A 55 2.28 -17.23 -3.95
N PHE A 56 2.71 -16.50 -4.98
CA PHE A 56 2.79 -16.97 -6.35
C PHE A 56 4.23 -17.37 -6.70
N ASN A 57 4.39 -18.44 -7.45
CA ASN A 57 5.69 -18.86 -7.99
C ASN A 57 6.14 -17.98 -9.17
N PHE A 58 5.78 -16.69 -9.18
CA PHE A 58 6.08 -15.76 -10.26
C PHE A 58 6.62 -14.45 -9.73
N ASN A 59 7.56 -13.87 -10.47
CA ASN A 59 7.93 -12.48 -10.25
C ASN A 59 6.72 -11.59 -10.52
N THR A 60 6.41 -10.70 -9.59
CA THR A 60 5.20 -9.87 -9.61
C THR A 60 5.59 -8.41 -9.61
N GLY A 61 5.02 -7.65 -10.52
CA GLY A 61 5.09 -6.19 -10.52
C GLY A 61 3.74 -5.60 -10.13
N ASN A 62 3.72 -4.63 -9.23
CA ASN A 62 2.54 -3.85 -8.89
C ASN A 62 2.76 -2.40 -9.25
N TYR A 63 1.73 -1.74 -9.77
CA TYR A 63 1.63 -0.30 -9.74
C TYR A 63 0.28 0.10 -9.15
N PHE A 64 0.27 1.22 -8.45
CA PHE A 64 -0.90 1.64 -7.71
C PHE A 64 -1.02 3.17 -7.69
N ILE A 65 -2.23 3.60 -7.44
CA ILE A 65 -2.56 4.97 -7.05
C ILE A 65 -3.41 4.91 -5.78
N ASN A 66 -3.21 5.89 -4.91
CA ASN A 66 -3.91 5.99 -3.64
C ASN A 66 -4.34 7.44 -3.42
N ILE A 67 -5.55 7.63 -2.91
CA ILE A 67 -6.10 8.94 -2.58
C ILE A 67 -6.73 8.86 -1.19
N THR A 68 -6.44 9.85 -0.35
CA THR A 68 -7.03 9.98 0.98
C THR A 68 -8.00 11.16 1.03
N PHE A 69 -9.24 10.88 1.42
CA PHE A 69 -10.31 11.87 1.57
C PHE A 69 -10.63 12.10 3.05
N LEU A 70 -10.73 13.37 3.44
CA LEU A 70 -11.18 13.80 4.77
C LEU A 70 -10.42 13.12 5.93
N SER A 71 -9.23 12.59 5.68
CA SER A 71 -8.41 11.81 6.63
C SER A 71 -9.13 10.63 7.30
N ILE A 72 -10.29 10.24 6.79
CA ILE A 72 -11.09 9.11 7.30
C ILE A 72 -11.33 8.03 6.26
N LEU A 73 -11.19 8.35 4.98
CA LEU A 73 -11.39 7.45 3.86
C LEU A 73 -10.16 7.44 2.96
N GLU A 74 -9.55 6.29 2.81
CA GLU A 74 -8.45 6.05 1.89
C GLU A 74 -8.91 5.03 0.84
N MET A 75 -8.69 5.36 -0.41
CA MET A 75 -9.01 4.47 -1.54
C MET A 75 -7.77 4.27 -2.39
N SER A 76 -7.52 3.05 -2.79
CA SER A 76 -6.46 2.78 -3.74
C SER A 76 -6.93 1.88 -4.87
N TYR A 77 -6.30 2.08 -6.01
CA TYR A 77 -6.40 1.20 -7.17
C TYR A 77 -5.01 0.60 -7.43
N ARG A 78 -4.97 -0.70 -7.61
CA ARG A 78 -3.77 -1.44 -7.91
C ARG A 78 -3.94 -2.26 -9.18
N CYS A 79 -2.90 -2.31 -9.97
CA CYS A 79 -2.76 -3.29 -11.04
C CYS A 79 -1.53 -4.15 -10.76
N THR A 80 -1.75 -5.45 -10.67
CA THR A 80 -0.72 -6.45 -10.45
C THR A 80 -0.41 -7.15 -11.77
N LEU A 81 0.85 -7.18 -12.14
CA LEU A 81 1.36 -7.84 -13.32
C LEU A 81 2.09 -9.11 -12.92
N LEU A 82 1.54 -10.25 -13.31
CA LEU A 82 2.15 -11.56 -13.06
C LEU A 82 2.98 -11.99 -14.25
N LYS A 83 4.25 -12.32 -14.01
CA LYS A 83 5.13 -12.89 -15.03
C LYS A 83 4.79 -14.37 -15.22
N THR A 84 4.22 -14.70 -16.35
CA THR A 84 3.77 -16.06 -16.66
C THR A 84 4.23 -16.49 -18.05
N THR A 85 4.02 -17.75 -18.36
CA THR A 85 4.26 -18.31 -19.70
C THR A 85 2.90 -18.41 -20.40
N ARG A 86 2.79 -17.76 -21.54
CA ARG A 86 1.61 -17.82 -22.39
C ARG A 86 1.52 -19.20 -23.09
N TYR A 87 0.34 -19.54 -23.60
CA TYR A 87 0.11 -20.80 -24.34
C TYR A 87 1.02 -20.96 -25.58
N ASP A 88 1.52 -19.86 -26.15
CA ASP A 88 2.50 -19.85 -27.25
C ASP A 88 3.96 -20.01 -26.80
N GLY A 89 4.19 -20.30 -25.53
CA GLY A 89 5.52 -20.49 -24.93
C GLY A 89 6.26 -19.19 -24.59
N LYS A 90 5.72 -18.02 -24.93
CA LYS A 90 6.35 -16.74 -24.60
C LYS A 90 6.24 -16.45 -23.12
N LYS A 91 7.35 -16.06 -22.51
CA LYS A 91 7.44 -15.63 -21.12
C LYS A 91 7.33 -14.11 -21.03
N GLY A 92 6.49 -13.62 -20.13
CA GLY A 92 6.32 -12.18 -19.92
C GLY A 92 5.24 -11.85 -18.89
N TYR A 93 4.93 -10.57 -18.74
CA TYR A 93 3.87 -10.07 -17.86
C TYR A 93 2.53 -10.02 -18.62
N PHE A 94 1.89 -11.16 -18.76
CA PHE A 94 0.67 -11.28 -19.55
C PHE A 94 -0.61 -11.29 -18.72
N GLN A 95 -0.53 -11.72 -17.48
CA GLN A 95 -1.67 -11.76 -16.59
C GLN A 95 -1.72 -10.48 -15.76
N GLN A 96 -2.88 -9.84 -15.77
CA GLN A 96 -3.15 -8.64 -14.98
C GLN A 96 -4.26 -8.93 -13.98
N ASP A 97 -4.01 -8.56 -12.74
CA ASP A 97 -5.03 -8.50 -11.70
C ASP A 97 -5.25 -7.04 -11.32
N ARG A 98 -6.50 -6.60 -11.38
CA ARG A 98 -6.91 -5.23 -11.05
C ARG A 98 -7.75 -5.28 -9.81
N SER A 99 -7.33 -4.59 -8.78
CA SER A 99 -8.08 -4.55 -7.55
C SER A 99 -8.21 -3.13 -7.01
N MET A 100 -9.26 -2.93 -6.24
CA MET A 100 -9.50 -1.70 -5.50
C MET A 100 -9.50 -2.01 -4.02
N THR A 101 -9.03 -1.07 -3.23
CA THR A 101 -9.11 -1.17 -1.79
C THR A 101 -9.81 0.07 -1.24
N ALA A 102 -10.51 -0.11 -0.14
CA ALA A 102 -11.11 0.99 0.61
C ALA A 102 -10.83 0.79 2.10
N ARG A 103 -10.42 1.86 2.76
CA ARG A 103 -10.13 1.88 4.19
C ARG A 103 -10.86 3.03 4.83
N LEU A 104 -11.57 2.73 5.91
CA LEU A 104 -12.29 3.70 6.70
C LEU A 104 -11.65 3.78 8.09
N ARG A 105 -11.37 4.99 8.56
CA ARG A 105 -10.87 5.25 9.92
C ARG A 105 -11.96 5.89 10.78
N PRO A 106 -12.80 5.08 11.44
CA PRO A 106 -13.85 5.60 12.32
C PRO A 106 -13.30 6.30 13.55
N LEU A 107 -12.10 5.95 14.01
CA LEU A 107 -11.48 6.55 15.18
C LEU A 107 -10.03 6.92 14.89
N LYS A 108 -9.71 8.21 14.99
CA LYS A 108 -8.33 8.72 14.92
C LYS A 108 -7.64 8.50 16.26
N GLU A 109 -6.35 8.27 16.27
CA GLU A 109 -5.57 8.14 17.51
C GLU A 109 -5.72 9.36 18.41
N GLY A 110 -5.98 9.13 19.67
CA GLY A 110 -6.00 10.12 20.72
C GLY A 110 -5.05 9.77 21.87
N ARG A 111 -5.04 10.59 22.91
CA ARG A 111 -4.13 10.38 24.05
C ARG A 111 -4.30 9.01 24.69
N PHE A 112 -5.54 8.56 24.87
CA PHE A 112 -5.88 7.34 25.61
C PHE A 112 -6.41 6.19 24.74
N HIS A 113 -6.69 6.42 23.46
CA HIS A 113 -7.23 5.41 22.56
C HIS A 113 -6.39 5.26 21.29
N PRO A 114 -6.33 4.06 20.71
CA PRO A 114 -5.66 3.81 19.45
C PRO A 114 -6.43 4.42 18.28
N SER A 115 -5.77 4.53 17.13
CA SER A 115 -6.44 4.66 15.84
C SER A 115 -7.07 3.34 15.47
N VAL A 116 -8.25 3.38 14.86
CA VAL A 116 -8.98 2.20 14.38
C VAL A 116 -9.21 2.38 12.90
N VAL A 117 -8.88 1.36 12.12
CA VAL A 117 -9.17 1.31 10.67
C VAL A 117 -9.84 -0.01 10.35
N ILE A 118 -10.87 0.07 9.53
CA ILE A 118 -11.51 -1.07 8.89
C ILE A 118 -11.18 -0.98 7.40
N GLY A 119 -10.69 -2.05 6.83
CA GLY A 119 -10.31 -2.11 5.42
C GLY A 119 -10.96 -3.27 4.70
N VAL A 120 -11.15 -3.07 3.42
CA VAL A 120 -11.56 -4.11 2.49
C VAL A 120 -10.66 -4.03 1.25
N ASP A 121 -10.04 -5.14 0.93
CA ASP A 121 -9.26 -5.30 -0.27
C ASP A 121 -10.10 -6.09 -1.27
N ASP A 122 -10.16 -5.56 -2.49
CA ASP A 122 -10.88 -6.13 -3.62
C ASP A 122 -12.36 -6.49 -3.33
N PRO A 123 -13.20 -5.50 -2.97
CA PRO A 123 -14.60 -5.71 -2.60
C PRO A 123 -15.46 -6.20 -3.78
N PHE A 124 -15.00 -6.00 -5.01
CA PHE A 124 -15.72 -6.40 -6.22
C PHE A 124 -15.27 -7.79 -6.64
N LYS A 125 -15.83 -8.81 -6.03
CA LYS A 125 -15.64 -10.20 -6.45
C LYS A 125 -16.04 -10.36 -7.91
N ASN A 126 -15.06 -10.45 -8.78
CA ASN A 126 -15.31 -11.10 -10.06
C ASN A 126 -15.40 -12.61 -9.82
N THR A 127 -16.16 -13.32 -10.61
CA THR A 127 -16.51 -14.75 -10.48
C THR A 127 -15.31 -15.72 -10.58
N GLY A 128 -14.07 -15.21 -10.56
CA GLY A 128 -12.82 -15.96 -10.54
C GLY A 128 -12.15 -15.98 -9.14
N ASN A 129 -11.07 -16.72 -9.02
CA ASN A 129 -10.26 -16.77 -7.83
C ASN A 129 -9.68 -15.39 -7.53
N ASN A 130 -10.14 -14.78 -6.47
CA ASN A 130 -9.63 -13.53 -5.97
C ASN A 130 -8.56 -13.82 -4.91
N TYR A 131 -7.29 -13.55 -5.23
CA TYR A 131 -6.15 -13.81 -4.35
C TYR A 131 -5.98 -12.77 -3.23
N PHE A 132 -6.61 -11.61 -3.35
CA PHE A 132 -6.38 -10.47 -2.46
C PHE A 132 -7.65 -10.01 -1.72
N GLY A 133 -8.78 -10.68 -1.91
CA GLY A 133 -10.02 -10.34 -1.26
C GLY A 133 -9.93 -10.55 0.25
N THR A 134 -9.89 -9.46 1.02
CA THR A 134 -9.75 -9.50 2.47
C THR A 134 -10.57 -8.39 3.10
N VAL A 135 -11.22 -8.71 4.21
CA VAL A 135 -11.80 -7.72 5.11
C VAL A 135 -11.01 -7.79 6.42
N TYR A 136 -10.56 -6.65 6.92
CA TYR A 136 -9.71 -6.60 8.10
C TYR A 136 -10.04 -5.39 8.99
N GLY A 137 -9.69 -5.50 10.26
CA GLY A 137 -9.67 -4.40 11.20
C GLY A 137 -8.29 -4.27 11.81
N VAL A 138 -7.78 -3.05 11.94
CA VAL A 138 -6.48 -2.79 12.58
C VAL A 138 -6.59 -1.67 13.61
N LEU A 139 -5.83 -1.84 14.68
CA LEU A 139 -5.63 -0.88 15.75
C LEU A 139 -4.16 -0.49 15.76
N THR A 140 -3.87 0.80 15.81
CA THR A 140 -2.50 1.30 15.96
C THR A 140 -2.44 2.31 17.07
N LYS A 141 -1.49 2.12 17.99
CA LYS A 141 -1.21 3.06 19.08
C LYS A 141 0.25 3.44 19.07
N SER A 142 0.49 4.74 19.04
CA SER A 142 1.83 5.32 19.11
C SER A 142 2.17 5.79 20.51
N PHE A 143 3.37 5.49 20.95
CA PHE A 143 3.93 5.91 22.24
C PHE A 143 5.18 6.75 21.99
N SER A 144 5.29 7.87 22.69
CA SER A 144 6.51 8.68 22.69
C SER A 144 7.46 8.17 23.78
N ILE A 145 8.65 7.79 23.38
CA ILE A 145 9.73 7.39 24.30
C ILE A 145 10.72 8.52 24.35
N ALA A 146 11.01 9.05 25.54
CA ALA A 146 11.97 10.12 25.78
C ALA A 146 11.81 11.37 24.88
N GLY A 147 10.59 11.64 24.39
CA GLY A 147 10.26 12.86 23.63
C GLY A 147 10.73 12.88 22.16
N ARG A 148 11.41 11.85 21.69
CA ARG A 148 11.95 11.82 20.30
C ARG A 148 11.55 10.60 19.50
N ASP A 149 11.45 9.44 20.11
CA ASP A 149 11.17 8.20 19.39
C ASP A 149 9.69 7.83 19.49
N ARG A 150 9.15 7.33 18.40
CA ARG A 150 7.80 6.77 18.39
C ARG A 150 7.88 5.25 18.29
N LEU A 151 7.44 4.59 19.33
CA LEU A 151 7.08 3.18 19.25
C LEU A 151 5.61 3.08 18.84
N ALA A 152 5.32 2.42 17.73
CA ALA A 152 3.95 2.13 17.32
C ALA A 152 3.67 0.64 17.48
N LEU A 153 2.60 0.31 18.18
CA LEU A 153 2.08 -1.05 18.29
C LEU A 153 0.83 -1.15 17.41
N THR A 154 0.82 -2.17 16.57
CA THR A 154 -0.29 -2.47 15.66
C THR A 154 -0.77 -3.89 15.94
N ALA A 155 -2.11 -4.06 16.01
CA ALA A 155 -2.80 -5.33 16.11
C ALA A 155 -3.95 -5.35 15.10
N GLY A 156 -4.19 -6.52 14.47
CA GLY A 156 -5.26 -6.71 13.50
C GLY A 156 -5.50 -8.17 13.18
#